data_674b00f1908363b64bcca09a597a218c
#
_entry.id   674b00f1908363b64bcca09a597a218c
#
_cell.length_a   1.000
_cell.length_b   1.000
_cell.length_c   1.000
_cell.angle_alpha   90.00
_cell.angle_beta   90.00
_cell.angle_gamma   90.00
#
_symmetry.space_group_name_H-M   'P 1'
#
loop_
_entity.id
_entity.type
_entity.pdbx_description
1 polymer ?
#
loop_
_entity_poly.entity_id
_entity_poly.type
_entity_poly.pdbx_seq_one_letter_code
_entity_poly.pdbx_strand_id
1 'polypeptide(L)'
;MILIGLGAKARQGKNYVASYMKEAIPEIQFYSFADELKKYCRNHHNELEPQWQLAHQTNGTPLWKDDPIYGCTPILQWFGTEVMRKKDPNYWVKIVEEQLSKVTPNSINIITDVRFPNEADFIKDNGGYLVEVIRVNEDGTRYYDPGRDPNHLSEVALDDYGNWDFVIRCKSGDFTSLRYKALGVLQAIVQMHSLRDGSVPDGSGDDSDPSSLGPIYGGSSNWSK
;
A
#
# COMPACT_ATOMS: atom_id res chain seq x y z
N MET A 1 -2.44 3.08 17.98
CA MET A 1 -2.27 3.39 16.53
C MET A 1 -2.38 2.10 15.73
N ILE A 2 -3.20 2.07 14.69
CA ILE A 2 -3.24 0.98 13.72
C ILE A 2 -2.32 1.32 12.55
N LEU A 3 -1.39 0.43 12.24
CA LEU A 3 -0.48 0.55 11.09
C LEU A 3 -0.78 -0.59 10.12
N ILE A 4 -1.02 -0.27 8.84
CA ILE A 4 -1.33 -1.24 7.78
C ILE A 4 -0.35 -1.03 6.63
N GLY A 5 0.33 -2.08 6.20
CA GLY A 5 1.16 -2.07 5.01
C GLY A 5 0.49 -2.78 3.84
N LEU A 6 0.38 -2.12 2.70
CA LEU A 6 -0.11 -2.73 1.47
C LEU A 6 1.07 -3.09 0.57
N GLY A 7 1.34 -4.38 0.42
CA GLY A 7 2.35 -4.90 -0.48
C GLY A 7 1.74 -5.46 -1.76
N ALA A 8 2.37 -5.22 -2.88
CA ALA A 8 2.01 -5.80 -4.18
C ALA A 8 3.03 -5.44 -5.26
N LYS A 9 3.10 -6.20 -6.33
CA LYS A 9 3.77 -5.81 -7.58
C LYS A 9 3.09 -4.60 -8.23
N ALA A 10 3.66 -4.05 -9.29
CA ALA A 10 3.07 -2.93 -10.00
C ALA A 10 1.64 -3.24 -10.50
N ARG A 11 0.77 -2.23 -10.49
CA ARG A 11 -0.62 -2.28 -11.01
C ARG A 11 -1.51 -3.43 -10.48
N GLN A 12 -1.22 -3.94 -9.29
CA GLN A 12 -2.02 -4.98 -8.64
C GLN A 12 -3.30 -4.45 -7.95
N GLY A 13 -3.53 -3.13 -7.90
CA GLY A 13 -4.75 -2.54 -7.32
C GLY A 13 -4.61 -2.00 -5.89
N LYS A 14 -3.39 -1.89 -5.33
CA LYS A 14 -3.17 -1.34 -3.98
C LYS A 14 -3.89 0.00 -3.73
N ASN A 15 -3.80 0.92 -4.69
CA ASN A 15 -4.40 2.25 -4.53
C ASN A 15 -5.92 2.19 -4.42
N TYR A 16 -6.57 1.26 -5.14
CA TYR A 16 -8.02 1.04 -4.98
C TYR A 16 -8.34 0.47 -3.60
N VAL A 17 -7.56 -0.51 -3.12
CA VAL A 17 -7.73 -1.05 -1.76
C VAL A 17 -7.62 0.07 -0.73
N ALA A 18 -6.55 0.89 -0.80
CA ALA A 18 -6.35 2.03 0.10
C ALA A 18 -7.52 3.04 0.01
N SER A 19 -7.98 3.39 -1.21
CA SER A 19 -9.09 4.34 -1.37
C SER A 19 -10.40 3.82 -0.79
N TYR A 20 -10.72 2.54 -0.99
CA TYR A 20 -11.93 1.94 -0.41
C TYR A 20 -11.88 1.91 1.13
N MET A 21 -10.72 1.63 1.71
CA MET A 21 -10.54 1.72 3.16
C MET A 21 -10.73 3.15 3.67
N LYS A 22 -10.19 4.15 2.97
CA LYS A 22 -10.35 5.56 3.33
C LYS A 22 -11.78 6.08 3.12
N GLU A 23 -12.49 5.58 2.11
CA GLU A 23 -13.93 5.91 1.94
C GLU A 23 -14.77 5.42 3.12
N ALA A 24 -14.42 4.28 3.72
CA ALA A 24 -15.11 3.74 4.89
C ALA A 24 -14.72 4.45 6.19
N ILE A 25 -13.45 4.87 6.31
CA ILE A 25 -12.92 5.60 7.46
C ILE A 25 -12.11 6.81 6.94
N PRO A 26 -12.75 8.00 6.80
CA PRO A 26 -12.11 9.18 6.21
C PRO A 26 -10.87 9.69 6.94
N GLU A 27 -10.72 9.36 8.22
CA GLU A 27 -9.59 9.75 9.08
C GLU A 27 -8.31 8.97 8.78
N ILE A 28 -8.35 7.88 8.00
CA ILE A 28 -7.17 7.12 7.59
C ILE A 28 -6.14 8.05 6.93
N GLN A 29 -4.89 7.96 7.38
CA GLN A 29 -3.77 8.68 6.79
C GLN A 29 -2.96 7.75 5.87
N PHE A 30 -2.48 8.29 4.75
CA PHE A 30 -1.64 7.55 3.81
C PHE A 30 -0.19 7.97 3.92
N TYR A 31 0.69 6.98 3.87
CA TYR A 31 2.14 7.10 3.80
C TYR A 31 2.68 6.26 2.65
N SER A 32 3.87 6.58 2.18
CA SER A 32 4.54 5.85 1.10
C SER A 32 6.04 5.96 1.28
N PHE A 33 6.76 4.84 1.20
CA PHE A 33 8.22 4.83 1.21
C PHE A 33 8.81 5.56 -0.01
N ALA A 34 8.06 5.60 -1.12
CA ALA A 34 8.51 6.24 -2.36
C ALA A 34 8.12 7.72 -2.49
N ASP A 35 7.37 8.32 -1.57
CA ASP A 35 6.89 9.71 -1.76
C ASP A 35 8.05 10.72 -1.75
N GLU A 36 8.98 10.61 -0.80
CA GLU A 36 10.17 11.47 -0.79
C GLU A 36 11.11 11.16 -1.95
N LEU A 37 11.21 9.90 -2.38
CA LEU A 37 11.93 9.51 -3.59
C LEU A 37 11.35 10.21 -4.83
N LYS A 38 10.03 10.16 -5.02
CA LYS A 38 9.34 10.83 -6.13
C LYS A 38 9.53 12.33 -6.10
N LYS A 39 9.41 12.93 -4.91
CA LYS A 39 9.62 14.36 -4.69
C LYS A 39 11.06 14.78 -5.02
N TYR A 40 12.05 14.02 -4.53
CA TYR A 40 13.45 14.26 -4.84
C TYR A 40 13.71 14.15 -6.33
N CYS A 41 13.31 13.06 -6.97
CA CYS A 41 13.52 12.85 -8.41
C CYS A 41 12.84 13.93 -9.26
N ARG A 42 11.66 14.39 -8.87
CA ARG A 42 10.96 15.50 -9.55
C ARG A 42 11.76 16.79 -9.51
N ASN A 43 12.31 17.11 -8.35
CA ASN A 43 13.03 18.36 -8.15
C ASN A 43 14.43 18.35 -8.79
N HIS A 44 15.02 17.17 -9.02
CA HIS A 44 16.39 16.99 -9.51
C HIS A 44 16.45 16.22 -10.84
N HIS A 45 15.36 16.18 -11.62
CA HIS A 45 15.29 15.39 -12.85
C HIS A 45 16.39 15.77 -13.87
N ASN A 46 16.72 17.07 -14.00
CA ASN A 46 17.77 17.57 -14.90
C ASN A 46 19.18 17.06 -14.52
N GLU A 47 19.39 16.71 -13.25
CA GLU A 47 20.65 16.20 -12.74
C GLU A 47 20.69 14.66 -12.79
N LEU A 48 19.56 14.03 -12.51
CA LEU A 48 19.46 12.56 -12.40
C LEU A 48 19.41 11.86 -13.76
N GLU A 49 18.77 12.48 -14.77
CA GLU A 49 18.65 11.86 -16.08
C GLU A 49 20.00 11.62 -16.76
N PRO A 50 20.93 12.61 -16.85
CA PRO A 50 22.26 12.38 -17.40
C PRO A 50 23.05 11.31 -16.61
N GLN A 51 22.94 11.28 -15.28
CA GLN A 51 23.60 10.28 -14.44
C GLN A 51 23.04 8.88 -14.70
N TRP A 52 21.73 8.75 -14.85
CA TRP A 52 21.10 7.48 -15.18
C TRP A 52 21.52 7.00 -16.58
N GLN A 53 21.52 7.89 -17.58
CA GLN A 53 21.96 7.58 -18.94
C GLN A 53 23.41 7.09 -18.97
N LEU A 54 24.29 7.77 -18.23
CA LEU A 54 25.71 7.36 -18.10
C LEU A 54 25.83 5.99 -17.44
N ALA A 55 25.10 5.73 -16.35
CA ALA A 55 25.14 4.48 -15.61
C ALA A 55 24.63 3.28 -16.44
N HIS A 56 23.68 3.50 -17.35
CA HIS A 56 23.08 2.47 -18.18
C HIS A 56 23.58 2.47 -19.64
N GLN A 57 24.56 3.30 -19.96
CA GLN A 57 25.16 3.43 -21.31
C GLN A 57 24.12 3.67 -22.41
N THR A 58 23.08 4.46 -22.11
CA THR A 58 22.01 4.77 -23.05
C THR A 58 22.31 6.01 -23.89
N ASN A 59 21.79 6.05 -25.12
CA ASN A 59 22.07 7.13 -26.08
C ASN A 59 21.05 8.27 -25.99
N GLY A 60 20.98 8.98 -24.86
CA GLY A 60 20.35 10.31 -24.80
C GLY A 60 18.87 10.46 -25.19
N THR A 61 18.10 9.36 -25.25
CA THR A 61 16.64 9.47 -25.44
C THR A 61 16.01 9.99 -24.15
N PRO A 62 15.34 11.13 -24.14
CA PRO A 62 14.71 11.65 -22.92
C PRO A 62 13.73 10.66 -22.33
N LEU A 63 13.85 10.38 -21.02
CA LEU A 63 13.00 9.45 -20.31
C LEU A 63 11.71 10.11 -19.78
N TRP A 64 11.73 11.42 -19.62
CA TRP A 64 10.63 12.24 -19.11
C TRP A 64 9.70 12.72 -20.25
N LYS A 65 9.22 11.80 -21.11
CA LYS A 65 8.53 12.23 -22.33
C LYS A 65 7.19 12.93 -22.09
N ASP A 66 6.41 12.53 -21.08
CA ASP A 66 5.02 12.97 -21.02
C ASP A 66 4.55 13.46 -19.63
N ASP A 67 5.26 13.17 -18.53
CA ASP A 67 4.86 13.66 -17.22
C ASP A 67 5.98 13.62 -16.16
N PRO A 68 6.68 14.74 -15.94
CA PRO A 68 7.64 14.86 -14.83
C PRO A 68 6.99 14.77 -13.45
N ILE A 69 5.65 14.85 -13.36
CA ILE A 69 4.91 14.81 -12.10
C ILE A 69 4.93 13.42 -11.49
N TYR A 70 4.81 12.35 -12.29
CA TYR A 70 4.79 10.97 -11.82
C TYR A 70 6.17 10.30 -11.74
N GLY A 71 7.20 11.00 -12.18
CA GLY A 71 8.56 10.49 -12.19
C GLY A 71 8.79 9.42 -13.26
N CYS A 72 9.97 9.38 -13.82
CA CYS A 72 10.36 8.29 -14.71
C CYS A 72 10.62 7.01 -13.88
N THR A 73 9.87 5.95 -14.15
CA THR A 73 10.03 4.67 -13.45
C THR A 73 11.47 4.15 -13.45
N PRO A 74 12.22 4.14 -14.56
CA PRO A 74 13.61 3.70 -14.56
C PRO A 74 14.50 4.52 -13.61
N ILE A 75 14.34 5.83 -13.57
CA ILE A 75 15.12 6.70 -12.66
C ILE A 75 14.71 6.45 -11.20
N LEU A 76 13.40 6.32 -10.92
CA LEU A 76 12.93 6.01 -9.57
C LEU A 76 13.48 4.67 -9.06
N GLN A 77 13.47 3.64 -9.91
CA GLN A 77 14.01 2.33 -9.56
C GLN A 77 15.53 2.40 -9.31
N TRP A 78 16.26 2.99 -10.22
CA TRP A 78 17.72 3.15 -10.11
C TRP A 78 18.10 3.99 -8.89
N PHE A 79 17.59 5.21 -8.79
CA PHE A 79 17.96 6.11 -7.70
C PHE A 79 17.50 5.58 -6.33
N GLY A 80 16.27 5.08 -6.27
CA GLY A 80 15.70 4.54 -5.04
C GLY A 80 16.39 3.27 -4.55
N THR A 81 16.76 2.36 -5.45
CA THR A 81 17.30 1.04 -5.10
C THR A 81 18.81 1.01 -5.24
N GLU A 82 19.36 1.31 -6.42
CA GLU A 82 20.77 1.11 -6.70
C GLU A 82 21.67 2.22 -6.14
N VAL A 83 21.12 3.43 -5.95
CA VAL A 83 21.87 4.54 -5.34
C VAL A 83 21.60 4.64 -3.85
N MET A 84 20.34 4.86 -3.44
CA MET A 84 20.05 5.18 -2.04
C MET A 84 20.04 3.96 -1.14
N ARG A 85 19.37 2.86 -1.51
CA ARG A 85 19.35 1.64 -0.69
C ARG A 85 20.71 0.93 -0.65
N LYS A 86 21.55 1.11 -1.67
CA LYS A 86 22.93 0.60 -1.64
C LYS A 86 23.78 1.31 -0.60
N LYS A 87 23.51 2.59 -0.33
CA LYS A 87 24.18 3.38 0.73
C LYS A 87 23.60 3.06 2.11
N ASP A 88 22.30 2.97 2.22
CA ASP A 88 21.57 2.64 3.44
C ASP A 88 20.27 1.89 3.07
N PRO A 89 20.20 0.56 3.30
CA PRO A 89 19.02 -0.23 3.01
C PRO A 89 17.73 0.31 3.65
N ASN A 90 17.85 0.94 4.82
CA ASN A 90 16.73 1.48 5.59
C ASN A 90 16.46 2.97 5.33
N TYR A 91 17.09 3.58 4.33
CA TYR A 91 16.96 5.02 4.08
C TYR A 91 15.49 5.48 4.00
N TRP A 92 14.67 4.80 3.19
CA TRP A 92 13.27 5.16 3.03
C TRP A 92 12.42 4.80 4.25
N VAL A 93 12.77 3.72 4.97
CA VAL A 93 12.10 3.32 6.21
C VAL A 93 12.26 4.39 7.28
N LYS A 94 13.48 4.92 7.47
CA LYS A 94 13.75 5.98 8.46
C LYS A 94 12.92 7.24 8.22
N ILE A 95 12.67 7.60 6.96
CA ILE A 95 11.84 8.76 6.62
C ILE A 95 10.38 8.54 7.04
N VAL A 96 9.83 7.37 6.74
CA VAL A 96 8.45 7.03 7.14
C VAL A 96 8.34 6.87 8.64
N GLU A 97 9.33 6.29 9.31
CA GLU A 97 9.41 6.19 10.77
C GLU A 97 9.33 7.58 11.42
N GLU A 98 10.11 8.55 10.93
CA GLU A 98 10.05 9.93 11.42
C GLU A 98 8.67 10.57 11.19
N GLN A 99 8.01 10.29 10.07
CA GLN A 99 6.65 10.78 9.81
C GLN A 99 5.65 10.16 10.78
N LEU A 100 5.73 8.85 11.01
CA LEU A 100 4.83 8.11 11.90
C LEU A 100 5.05 8.46 13.38
N SER A 101 6.24 8.92 13.79
CA SER A 101 6.49 9.37 15.17
C SER A 101 5.67 10.60 15.57
N LYS A 102 5.10 11.31 14.61
CA LYS A 102 4.31 12.54 14.79
C LYS A 102 2.79 12.31 14.77
N VAL A 103 2.34 11.06 14.54
CA VAL A 103 0.91 10.75 14.45
C VAL A 103 0.28 10.54 15.82
N THR A 104 -1.04 10.68 15.86
CA THR A 104 -1.80 10.49 17.12
C THR A 104 -1.94 9.00 17.47
N PRO A 105 -1.99 8.63 18.76
CA PRO A 105 -2.08 7.22 19.20
C PRO A 105 -3.27 6.44 18.63
N ASN A 106 -4.40 7.10 18.38
CA ASN A 106 -5.63 6.46 17.89
C ASN A 106 -5.82 6.54 16.37
N SER A 107 -4.79 6.95 15.63
CA SER A 107 -4.87 7.05 14.18
C SER A 107 -4.79 5.68 13.50
N ILE A 108 -5.38 5.61 12.29
CA ILE A 108 -5.20 4.49 11.36
C ILE A 108 -4.33 5.00 10.19
N ASN A 109 -3.21 4.34 9.99
CA ASN A 109 -2.20 4.75 9.02
C ASN A 109 -1.93 3.62 8.03
N ILE A 110 -1.98 3.92 6.74
CA ILE A 110 -1.74 2.94 5.67
C ILE A 110 -0.49 3.35 4.89
N ILE A 111 0.51 2.46 4.86
CA ILE A 111 1.66 2.56 3.97
C ILE A 111 1.29 1.83 2.68
N THR A 112 1.23 2.57 1.57
CA THR A 112 0.59 2.10 0.33
C THR A 112 1.52 1.41 -0.66
N ASP A 113 2.82 1.26 -0.36
CA ASP A 113 3.81 0.80 -1.34
C ASP A 113 4.91 -0.10 -0.79
N VAL A 114 4.58 -0.99 0.11
CA VAL A 114 5.52 -2.00 0.63
C VAL A 114 6.07 -2.87 -0.51
N ARG A 115 7.40 -2.88 -0.68
CA ARG A 115 8.11 -3.54 -1.78
C ARG A 115 9.30 -4.38 -1.34
N PHE A 116 9.83 -4.15 -0.14
CA PHE A 116 11.03 -4.79 0.36
C PHE A 116 10.81 -5.44 1.72
N PRO A 117 11.54 -6.53 2.05
CA PRO A 117 11.41 -7.20 3.34
C PRO A 117 11.61 -6.26 4.53
N ASN A 118 12.62 -5.40 4.52
CA ASN A 118 12.87 -4.45 5.60
C ASN A 118 11.73 -3.41 5.80
N GLU A 119 10.97 -3.08 4.75
CA GLU A 119 9.76 -2.26 4.85
C GLU A 119 8.62 -3.04 5.50
N ALA A 120 8.47 -4.32 5.13
CA ALA A 120 7.49 -5.22 5.72
C ALA A 120 7.82 -5.50 7.20
N ASP A 121 9.09 -5.80 7.50
CA ASP A 121 9.56 -6.05 8.85
C ASP A 121 9.36 -4.81 9.74
N PHE A 122 9.66 -3.61 9.26
CA PHE A 122 9.37 -2.37 9.97
C PHE A 122 7.91 -2.26 10.40
N ILE A 123 6.97 -2.62 9.52
CA ILE A 123 5.54 -2.60 9.84
C ILE A 123 5.22 -3.63 10.92
N LYS A 124 5.76 -4.84 10.80
CA LYS A 124 5.56 -5.93 11.77
C LYS A 124 6.16 -5.60 13.15
N ASP A 125 7.36 -5.06 13.18
CA ASP A 125 8.08 -4.65 14.39
C ASP A 125 7.33 -3.54 15.16
N ASN A 126 6.57 -2.72 14.43
CA ASN A 126 5.68 -1.71 15.02
C ASN A 126 4.25 -2.25 15.31
N GLY A 127 4.06 -3.56 15.38
CA GLY A 127 2.78 -4.19 15.69
C GLY A 127 1.71 -4.04 14.61
N GLY A 128 2.12 -3.65 13.39
CA GLY A 128 1.24 -3.43 12.27
C GLY A 128 0.82 -4.72 11.54
N TYR A 129 -0.04 -4.54 10.57
CA TYR A 129 -0.62 -5.60 9.74
C TYR A 129 -0.17 -5.47 8.29
N LEU A 130 0.19 -6.59 7.67
CA LEU A 130 0.60 -6.66 6.27
C LEU A 130 -0.48 -7.29 5.41
N VAL A 131 -0.84 -6.60 4.34
CA VAL A 131 -1.85 -7.05 3.37
C VAL A 131 -1.21 -7.17 1.99
N GLU A 132 -1.13 -8.39 1.46
CA GLU A 132 -0.74 -8.59 0.07
C GLU A 132 -1.94 -8.37 -0.85
N VAL A 133 -1.75 -7.57 -1.92
CA VAL A 133 -2.77 -7.36 -2.95
C VAL A 133 -2.33 -8.03 -4.25
N ILE A 134 -3.13 -8.98 -4.73
CA ILE A 134 -2.87 -9.78 -5.92
C ILE A 134 -4.00 -9.60 -6.93
N ARG A 135 -3.66 -9.04 -8.07
CA ARG A 135 -4.52 -9.04 -9.25
C ARG A 135 -4.27 -10.29 -10.07
N VAL A 136 -5.34 -10.97 -10.50
CA VAL A 136 -5.25 -12.14 -11.37
C VAL A 136 -5.96 -11.90 -12.71
N ASN A 137 -5.48 -12.58 -13.73
CA ASN A 137 -6.09 -12.66 -15.05
C ASN A 137 -7.33 -13.54 -15.01
N GLU A 138 -8.07 -13.64 -16.12
CA GLU A 138 -9.24 -14.51 -16.24
C GLU A 138 -8.92 -15.99 -16.01
N ASP A 139 -7.73 -16.44 -16.42
CA ASP A 139 -7.22 -17.80 -16.24
C ASP A 139 -6.72 -18.10 -14.81
N GLY A 140 -6.78 -17.11 -13.90
CA GLY A 140 -6.32 -17.23 -12.51
C GLY A 140 -4.83 -17.00 -12.30
N THR A 141 -4.05 -16.81 -13.36
CA THR A 141 -2.63 -16.46 -13.24
C THR A 141 -2.44 -15.04 -12.68
N ARG A 142 -1.32 -14.78 -12.00
CA ARG A 142 -1.01 -13.44 -11.49
C ARG A 142 -0.82 -12.47 -12.67
N TYR A 143 -1.44 -11.30 -12.59
CA TYR A 143 -1.20 -10.22 -13.55
C TYR A 143 0.21 -9.64 -13.37
N TYR A 144 0.87 -9.36 -14.48
CA TYR A 144 2.14 -8.62 -14.53
C TYR A 144 1.99 -7.39 -15.44
N ASP A 145 2.55 -6.26 -14.99
CA ASP A 145 2.56 -5.04 -15.80
C ASP A 145 3.62 -5.15 -16.91
N PRO A 146 3.21 -5.16 -18.21
CA PRO A 146 4.17 -5.28 -19.30
C PRO A 146 5.10 -4.06 -19.44
N GLY A 147 4.78 -2.94 -18.80
CA GLY A 147 5.62 -1.74 -18.78
C GLY A 147 6.70 -1.75 -17.70
N ARG A 148 6.89 -2.87 -16.98
CA ARG A 148 7.88 -3.02 -15.92
C ARG A 148 8.86 -4.13 -16.22
N ASP A 149 10.11 -3.99 -15.80
CA ASP A 149 11.02 -5.12 -15.71
C ASP A 149 10.54 -6.06 -14.59
N PRO A 150 10.08 -7.28 -14.92
CA PRO A 150 9.55 -8.21 -13.92
C PRO A 150 10.63 -8.73 -12.97
N ASN A 151 11.91 -8.61 -13.32
CA ASN A 151 13.05 -9.08 -12.54
C ASN A 151 13.68 -7.96 -11.68
N HIS A 152 13.21 -6.72 -11.83
CA HIS A 152 13.72 -5.64 -10.98
C HIS A 152 13.47 -5.93 -9.51
N LEU A 153 14.46 -5.65 -8.66
CA LEU A 153 14.42 -6.01 -7.23
C LEU A 153 13.14 -5.52 -6.53
N SER A 154 12.62 -4.33 -6.85
CA SER A 154 11.36 -3.82 -6.28
C SER A 154 10.10 -4.58 -6.72
N GLU A 155 10.20 -5.48 -7.70
CA GLU A 155 9.08 -6.33 -8.13
C GLU A 155 9.17 -7.76 -7.58
N VAL A 156 10.39 -8.23 -7.20
CA VAL A 156 10.62 -9.62 -6.78
C VAL A 156 11.03 -9.77 -5.32
N ALA A 157 11.45 -8.70 -4.65
CA ALA A 157 12.02 -8.78 -3.29
C ALA A 157 11.06 -9.37 -2.24
N LEU A 158 9.75 -9.35 -2.48
CA LEU A 158 8.74 -9.93 -1.60
C LEU A 158 8.13 -11.25 -2.12
N ASP A 159 8.66 -11.84 -3.20
CA ASP A 159 8.09 -13.08 -3.77
C ASP A 159 8.12 -14.24 -2.78
N ASP A 160 9.20 -14.34 -1.99
CA ASP A 160 9.38 -15.37 -0.96
C ASP A 160 9.02 -14.87 0.46
N TYR A 161 8.43 -13.68 0.58
CA TYR A 161 8.05 -13.15 1.89
C TYR A 161 6.77 -13.81 2.40
N GLY A 162 6.87 -14.59 3.47
CA GLY A 162 5.77 -15.42 3.95
C GLY A 162 4.93 -14.84 5.10
N ASN A 163 5.30 -13.66 5.65
CA ASN A 163 4.68 -13.13 6.88
C ASN A 163 3.56 -12.12 6.61
N TRP A 164 2.68 -12.42 5.63
CA TRP A 164 1.48 -11.64 5.36
C TRP A 164 0.36 -12.01 6.34
N ASP A 165 -0.33 -11.00 6.91
CA ASP A 165 -1.49 -11.23 7.77
C ASP A 165 -2.76 -11.47 6.93
N PHE A 166 -2.86 -10.80 5.77
CA PHE A 166 -4.00 -10.93 4.86
C PHE A 166 -3.55 -10.96 3.40
N VAL A 167 -4.33 -11.63 2.57
CA VAL A 167 -4.15 -11.64 1.11
C VAL A 167 -5.46 -11.27 0.42
N ILE A 168 -5.46 -10.18 -0.33
CA ILE A 168 -6.57 -9.77 -1.18
C ILE A 168 -6.25 -10.20 -2.61
N ARG A 169 -6.90 -11.29 -3.08
CA ARG A 169 -6.79 -11.75 -4.46
C ARG A 169 -8.06 -11.42 -5.22
N CYS A 170 -7.95 -10.73 -6.37
CA CYS A 170 -9.10 -10.30 -7.15
C CYS A 170 -8.82 -10.36 -8.65
N LYS A 171 -9.84 -10.70 -9.46
CA LYS A 171 -9.74 -10.70 -10.91
C LYS A 171 -9.61 -9.28 -11.47
N SER A 172 -8.94 -9.16 -12.61
CA SER A 172 -8.85 -7.91 -13.36
C SER A 172 -10.25 -7.37 -13.66
N GLY A 173 -10.50 -6.09 -13.29
CA GLY A 173 -11.78 -5.42 -13.53
C GLY A 173 -12.89 -5.70 -12.51
N ASP A 174 -12.73 -6.66 -11.60
CA ASP A 174 -13.72 -6.94 -10.56
C ASP A 174 -13.55 -6.00 -9.35
N PHE A 175 -13.93 -4.75 -9.54
CA PHE A 175 -13.83 -3.72 -8.50
C PHE A 175 -14.83 -3.93 -7.35
N THR A 176 -15.96 -4.58 -7.61
CA THR A 176 -16.96 -4.89 -6.58
C THR A 176 -16.40 -5.88 -5.56
N SER A 177 -15.84 -6.99 -6.03
CA SER A 177 -15.19 -7.97 -5.16
C SER A 177 -13.97 -7.38 -4.46
N LEU A 178 -13.18 -6.57 -5.15
CA LEU A 178 -12.02 -5.88 -4.56
C LEU A 178 -12.43 -4.99 -3.40
N ARG A 179 -13.48 -4.17 -3.58
CA ARG A 179 -14.04 -3.30 -2.53
C ARG A 179 -14.50 -4.12 -1.33
N TYR A 180 -15.31 -5.16 -1.56
CA TYR A 180 -15.81 -6.03 -0.49
C TYR A 180 -14.68 -6.64 0.34
N LYS A 181 -13.65 -7.19 -0.34
CA LYS A 181 -12.48 -7.79 0.33
C LYS A 181 -11.65 -6.75 1.10
N ALA A 182 -11.46 -5.56 0.52
CA ALA A 182 -10.73 -4.47 1.18
C ALA A 182 -11.43 -4.05 2.49
N LEU A 183 -12.74 -3.89 2.47
CA LEU A 183 -13.52 -3.53 3.66
C LEU A 183 -13.55 -4.65 4.70
N GLY A 184 -13.67 -5.91 4.27
CA GLY A 184 -13.60 -7.06 5.18
C GLY A 184 -12.25 -7.18 5.89
N VAL A 185 -11.15 -6.95 5.18
CA VAL A 185 -9.80 -6.91 5.77
C VAL A 185 -9.66 -5.75 6.75
N LEU A 186 -10.14 -4.55 6.39
CA LEU A 186 -10.10 -3.38 7.29
C LEU A 186 -10.87 -3.68 8.60
N GLN A 187 -12.08 -4.21 8.49
CA GLN A 187 -12.90 -4.58 9.65
C GLN A 187 -12.20 -5.60 10.55
N ALA A 188 -11.62 -6.65 9.96
CA ALA A 188 -10.87 -7.67 10.71
C ALA A 188 -9.66 -7.05 11.44
N ILE A 189 -8.90 -6.16 10.80
CA ILE A 189 -7.75 -5.47 11.41
C ILE A 189 -8.22 -4.63 12.61
N VAL A 190 -9.25 -3.81 12.44
CA VAL A 190 -9.78 -2.96 13.53
C VAL A 190 -10.24 -3.82 14.71
N GLN A 191 -10.94 -4.92 14.46
CA GLN A 191 -11.39 -5.84 15.51
C GLN A 191 -10.21 -6.53 16.23
N MET A 192 -9.23 -7.03 15.48
CA MET A 192 -8.03 -7.66 16.06
C MET A 192 -7.22 -6.67 16.89
N HIS A 193 -7.12 -5.42 16.46
CA HIS A 193 -6.41 -4.37 17.18
C HIS A 193 -7.13 -4.02 18.50
N SER A 194 -8.45 -3.88 18.47
CA SER A 194 -9.27 -3.64 19.69
C SER A 194 -9.13 -4.75 20.71
N LEU A 195 -9.06 -6.01 20.27
CA LEU A 195 -8.82 -7.16 21.16
C LEU A 195 -7.42 -7.14 21.79
N ARG A 196 -6.39 -6.69 21.07
CA ARG A 196 -5.02 -6.56 21.60
C ARG A 196 -4.90 -5.46 22.65
N ASP A 197 -5.57 -4.33 22.43
CA ASP A 197 -5.49 -3.15 23.30
C ASP A 197 -6.41 -3.27 24.55
N GLY A 198 -7.13 -4.38 24.70
CA GLY A 198 -8.04 -4.60 25.85
C GLY A 198 -9.27 -3.70 25.86
N SER A 199 -9.53 -2.96 24.77
CA SER A 199 -10.72 -2.12 24.59
C SER A 199 -11.91 -2.95 24.05
N VAL A 200 -12.18 -4.11 24.69
CA VAL A 200 -13.47 -4.77 24.52
C VAL A 200 -14.50 -3.89 25.24
N PRO A 201 -15.58 -3.43 24.60
CA PRO A 201 -16.69 -2.86 25.35
C PRO A 201 -17.13 -3.92 26.37
N ASP A 202 -17.05 -3.58 27.65
CA ASP A 202 -17.56 -4.41 28.72
C ASP A 202 -19.02 -4.73 28.39
N GLY A 203 -19.31 -6.00 28.15
CA GLY A 203 -20.65 -6.50 27.83
C GLY A 203 -21.60 -6.45 29.00
N SER A 204 -21.43 -5.52 29.96
CA SER A 204 -22.37 -5.21 31.01
C SER A 204 -23.33 -4.07 30.57
N GLY A 205 -23.95 -4.24 29.44
CA GLY A 205 -25.06 -3.42 28.95
C GLY A 205 -26.33 -4.26 29.00
N ASP A 206 -27.13 -3.95 29.99
CA ASP A 206 -28.54 -4.22 30.18
C ASP A 206 -29.27 -5.06 29.09
N ASP A 207 -29.69 -6.25 29.45
CA ASP A 207 -30.48 -7.20 28.65
C ASP A 207 -31.93 -6.66 28.39
N SER A 208 -32.06 -5.49 27.83
CA SER A 208 -33.38 -4.95 27.45
C SER A 208 -33.31 -4.24 26.11
N ASP A 209 -33.55 -4.97 25.09
CA ASP A 209 -34.06 -4.67 23.75
C ASP A 209 -33.16 -5.12 22.56
N PRO A 210 -33.45 -6.27 21.95
CA PRO A 210 -32.78 -6.71 20.73
C PRO A 210 -33.12 -5.88 19.49
N SER A 211 -33.99 -4.88 19.60
CA SER A 211 -34.45 -4.06 18.47
C SER A 211 -33.61 -2.82 18.18
N SER A 212 -32.59 -2.51 19.01
CA SER A 212 -31.81 -1.26 18.87
C SER A 212 -30.57 -1.38 17.98
N LEU A 213 -30.21 -2.56 17.50
CA LEU A 213 -29.16 -2.73 16.49
C LEU A 213 -29.77 -2.69 15.08
N GLY A 214 -30.02 -1.49 14.59
CA GLY A 214 -30.36 -1.28 13.20
C GLY A 214 -29.21 -1.77 12.29
N PRO A 215 -29.52 -2.42 11.15
CA PRO A 215 -28.49 -2.91 10.24
C PRO A 215 -27.71 -1.73 9.66
N ILE A 216 -26.39 -1.81 9.74
CA ILE A 216 -25.45 -0.85 9.12
C ILE A 216 -25.52 -0.89 7.58
N TYR A 217 -26.43 -1.67 7.01
CA TYR A 217 -26.68 -1.80 5.58
C TYR A 217 -28.16 -1.54 5.26
N GLY A 218 -28.50 -0.29 5.14
CA GLY A 218 -29.81 0.17 4.61
C GLY A 218 -29.63 1.01 3.35
N GLY A 219 -29.23 0.38 2.25
CA GLY A 219 -29.31 0.95 0.91
C GLY A 219 -30.34 0.18 0.11
N SER A 220 -31.60 0.61 0.16
CA SER A 220 -32.69 0.08 -0.66
C SER A 220 -32.42 0.34 -2.13
N SER A 221 -32.13 -0.72 -2.89
CA SER A 221 -32.17 -0.71 -4.35
C SER A 221 -33.60 -0.71 -4.83
N ASN A 222 -34.11 0.46 -5.23
CA ASN A 222 -35.29 0.56 -6.13
C ASN A 222 -34.74 0.70 -7.56
N TRP A 223 -34.69 -0.38 -8.29
CA TRP A 223 -34.68 -0.37 -9.75
C TRP A 223 -35.94 -1.05 -10.24
N SER A 224 -36.93 -0.25 -10.60
CA SER A 224 -38.07 -0.64 -11.43
C SER A 224 -38.01 0.16 -12.74
N LYS A 225 -37.98 -0.57 -13.84
CA LYS A 225 -38.12 -0.26 -15.26
C LYS A 225 -36.86 0.21 -16.00
#